data_f854c19794be24a733566dbaf7b00759
#
_entry.id   f854c19794be24a733566dbaf7b00759
#
_cell.length_a   1.000
_cell.length_b   1.000
_cell.length_c   1.000
_cell.angle_alpha   90.00
_cell.angle_beta   90.00
_cell.angle_gamma   90.00
#
_symmetry.space_group_name_H-M   'P 1'
#
loop_
_entity.id
_entity.type
_entity.pdbx_description
1 polymer ?
#
loop_
_entity_poly.entity_id
_entity_poly.type
_entity_poly.pdbx_seq_one_letter_code
_entity_poly.pdbx_strand_id
1 'polypeptide(L)'
;MGSINYKILGRAGAGSLIAEFLFREIGVNYEITFVDPKKSKLDDLSSAHPQGKIPTLVCPDQVLIFETLAIINHITDRYDKLVPDRRTPLFDRYWQFLSLLATSIYPAYHRQHHSRQHHSPHQ
;
A
#
# COMPACT_ATOMS: atom_id res chain seq x y z
N MET A 1 22.74 -17.78 1.82
CA MET A 1 21.36 -17.63 2.32
C MET A 1 20.65 -16.53 1.58
N GLY A 2 19.51 -16.86 1.03
CA GLY A 2 18.70 -15.86 0.39
C GLY A 2 18.20 -14.83 1.39
N SER A 3 18.27 -13.57 1.04
CA SER A 3 17.68 -12.54 1.86
C SER A 3 16.15 -12.75 1.85
N ILE A 4 15.55 -12.67 3.02
CA ILE A 4 14.12 -12.74 3.14
C ILE A 4 13.59 -11.35 2.85
N ASN A 5 12.84 -11.23 1.78
CA ASN A 5 12.38 -9.94 1.30
C ASN A 5 10.89 -9.78 1.48
N TYR A 6 10.49 -8.52 1.58
CA TYR A 6 9.09 -8.15 1.42
C TYR A 6 8.70 -8.25 -0.04
N LYS A 7 7.44 -8.57 -0.29
CA LYS A 7 6.89 -8.54 -1.63
C LYS A 7 5.64 -7.67 -1.62
N ILE A 8 5.55 -6.79 -2.60
CA ILE A 8 4.38 -5.95 -2.78
C ILE A 8 3.62 -6.46 -3.98
N LEU A 9 2.35 -6.77 -3.78
CA LEU A 9 1.44 -7.05 -4.88
C LEU A 9 0.72 -5.74 -5.18
N GLY A 10 0.94 -5.22 -6.36
CA GLY A 10 0.41 -3.91 -6.71
C GLY A 10 -0.08 -3.85 -8.14
N ARG A 11 -0.54 -2.68 -8.48
CA ARG A 11 -0.96 -2.36 -9.84
C ARG A 11 -0.34 -1.02 -10.19
N ALA A 12 0.14 -0.89 -11.43
CA ALA A 12 0.76 0.35 -11.87
C ALA A 12 -0.20 1.53 -11.64
N GLY A 13 0.29 2.58 -10.99
CA GLY A 13 -0.51 3.75 -10.69
C GLY A 13 -1.44 3.62 -9.50
N ALA A 14 -1.42 2.50 -8.80
CA ALA A 14 -2.22 2.31 -7.59
C ALA A 14 -1.35 2.51 -6.35
N GLY A 15 -1.95 2.34 -5.17
CA GLY A 15 -1.37 2.72 -3.88
C GLY A 15 -0.06 2.03 -3.47
N SER A 16 0.44 1.08 -4.25
CA SER A 16 1.69 0.40 -3.96
C SER A 16 2.88 1.36 -3.88
N LEU A 17 2.77 2.51 -4.52
CA LEU A 17 3.85 3.50 -4.55
C LEU A 17 4.24 3.99 -3.15
N ILE A 18 3.27 4.11 -2.26
CA ILE A 18 3.55 4.53 -0.88
C ILE A 18 4.44 3.52 -0.18
N ALA A 19 4.12 2.24 -0.30
CA ALA A 19 4.93 1.19 0.31
C ALA A 19 6.34 1.15 -0.28
N GLU A 20 6.46 1.30 -1.60
CA GLU A 20 7.75 1.35 -2.25
C GLU A 20 8.59 2.51 -1.74
N PHE A 21 7.98 3.68 -1.63
CA PHE A 21 8.68 4.87 -1.14
C PHE A 21 9.20 4.65 0.26
N LEU A 22 8.37 4.10 1.15
CA LEU A 22 8.77 3.84 2.52
C LEU A 22 9.93 2.85 2.60
N PHE A 23 9.87 1.76 1.85
CA PHE A 23 10.95 0.78 1.84
C PHE A 23 12.26 1.38 1.33
N ARG A 24 12.19 2.22 0.31
CA ARG A 24 13.39 2.87 -0.22
C ARG A 24 13.98 3.85 0.77
N GLU A 25 13.13 4.64 1.44
CA GLU A 25 13.61 5.60 2.43
C GLU A 25 14.23 4.92 3.64
N ILE A 26 13.70 3.78 4.04
CA ILE A 26 14.21 3.03 5.18
C ILE A 26 15.41 2.18 4.80
N GLY A 27 15.52 1.80 3.54
CA GLY A 27 16.60 0.97 3.05
C GLY A 27 16.32 -0.53 3.17
N VAL A 28 15.06 -0.92 3.10
CA VAL A 28 14.65 -2.31 3.20
C VAL A 28 14.45 -2.87 1.79
N ASN A 29 14.96 -4.08 1.57
CA ASN A 29 14.79 -4.75 0.29
C ASN A 29 13.38 -5.24 0.09
N TYR A 30 12.88 -5.08 -1.11
CA TYR A 30 11.55 -5.54 -1.47
C TYR A 30 11.50 -5.92 -2.94
N GLU A 31 10.51 -6.71 -3.29
CA GLU A 31 10.17 -7.01 -4.67
C GLU A 31 8.76 -6.51 -4.90
N ILE A 32 8.47 -6.11 -6.15
CA ILE A 32 7.13 -5.71 -6.51
C ILE A 32 6.67 -6.57 -7.68
N THR A 33 5.44 -7.06 -7.57
CA THR A 33 4.78 -7.78 -8.65
C THR A 33 3.53 -7.00 -9.02
N PHE A 34 3.47 -6.52 -10.25
CA PHE A 34 2.29 -5.84 -10.75
C PHE A 34 1.30 -6.89 -11.22
N VAL A 35 0.08 -6.75 -10.71
CA VAL A 35 -1.01 -7.67 -11.02
C VAL A 35 -1.90 -7.01 -12.07
N ASP A 36 -2.19 -7.74 -13.14
CA ASP A 36 -3.14 -7.29 -14.13
C ASP A 36 -4.49 -7.90 -13.79
N PRO A 37 -5.49 -7.08 -13.43
CA PRO A 37 -6.79 -7.61 -13.05
C PRO A 37 -7.47 -8.41 -14.16
N LYS A 38 -7.09 -8.18 -15.41
CA LYS A 38 -7.66 -8.89 -16.54
C LYS A 38 -7.01 -10.25 -16.81
N LYS A 39 -5.76 -10.38 -16.39
CA LYS A 39 -4.98 -11.59 -16.65
C LYS A 39 -4.77 -12.43 -15.41
N SER A 40 -4.73 -11.80 -14.24
CA SER A 40 -4.53 -12.54 -13.01
C SER A 40 -5.78 -13.35 -12.72
N LYS A 41 -5.56 -14.59 -12.36
CA LYS A 41 -6.65 -15.42 -11.89
C LYS A 41 -7.16 -14.85 -10.58
N LEU A 42 -8.46 -14.87 -10.41
CA LEU A 42 -9.09 -14.43 -9.18
C LEU A 42 -8.47 -15.14 -7.96
N ASP A 43 -7.98 -16.34 -8.16
CA ASP A 43 -7.39 -17.14 -7.09
C ASP A 43 -6.16 -16.47 -6.47
N ASP A 44 -5.33 -15.84 -7.29
CA ASP A 44 -4.12 -15.19 -6.77
C ASP A 44 -4.46 -13.97 -5.92
N LEU A 45 -5.46 -13.22 -6.34
CA LEU A 45 -5.89 -12.03 -5.60
C LEU A 45 -6.72 -12.39 -4.38
N SER A 46 -7.60 -13.38 -4.51
CA SER A 46 -8.48 -13.73 -3.42
C SER A 46 -7.75 -14.50 -2.31
N SER A 47 -6.65 -15.17 -2.62
CA SER A 47 -5.83 -15.78 -1.58
C SER A 47 -5.04 -14.75 -0.80
N ALA A 48 -4.68 -13.63 -1.44
CA ALA A 48 -3.94 -12.54 -0.80
C ALA A 48 -4.88 -11.58 -0.08
N HIS A 49 -6.08 -11.37 -0.64
CA HIS A 49 -7.04 -10.41 -0.11
C HIS A 49 -8.44 -10.90 -0.42
N PRO A 50 -9.32 -11.07 0.59
CA PRO A 50 -10.67 -11.59 0.34
C PRO A 50 -11.46 -10.83 -0.70
N GLN A 51 -11.19 -9.54 -0.88
CA GLN A 51 -11.86 -8.69 -1.85
C GLN A 51 -11.04 -8.50 -3.12
N GLY A 52 -9.87 -9.11 -3.22
CA GLY A 52 -9.00 -8.96 -4.38
C GLY A 52 -8.42 -7.57 -4.55
N LYS A 53 -8.42 -6.77 -3.51
CA LYS A 53 -7.90 -5.40 -3.58
C LYS A 53 -6.38 -5.37 -3.45
N ILE A 54 -5.77 -4.39 -4.08
CA ILE A 54 -4.35 -4.12 -3.96
C ILE A 54 -4.17 -2.67 -3.51
N PRO A 55 -3.06 -2.32 -2.85
CA PRO A 55 -1.87 -3.14 -2.64
C PRO A 55 -2.02 -4.18 -1.52
N THR A 56 -1.23 -5.23 -1.61
CA THR A 56 -1.06 -6.21 -0.55
C THR A 56 0.42 -6.39 -0.29
N LEU A 57 0.80 -6.39 0.98
CA LEU A 57 2.17 -6.62 1.39
C LEU A 57 2.31 -8.06 1.87
N VAL A 58 3.26 -8.77 1.30
CA VAL A 58 3.63 -10.10 1.77
C VAL A 58 4.90 -9.95 2.60
N CYS A 59 4.80 -10.20 3.89
CA CYS A 59 5.93 -10.07 4.80
C CYS A 59 6.86 -11.28 4.70
N PRO A 60 8.12 -11.16 5.15
CA PRO A 60 9.04 -12.30 5.09
C PRO A 60 8.54 -13.56 5.80
N ASP A 61 7.72 -13.41 6.83
CA ASP A 61 7.12 -14.54 7.55
C ASP A 61 5.83 -15.05 6.90
N GLN A 62 5.54 -14.57 5.67
CA GLN A 62 4.38 -14.97 4.89
C GLN A 62 3.06 -14.38 5.39
N VAL A 63 3.10 -13.49 6.37
CA VAL A 63 1.90 -12.77 6.80
C VAL A 63 1.52 -11.76 5.72
N LEU A 64 0.24 -11.72 5.40
CA LEU A 64 -0.30 -10.82 4.39
C LEU A 64 -0.92 -9.60 5.08
N ILE A 65 -0.55 -8.42 4.61
CA ILE A 65 -1.11 -7.16 5.12
C ILE A 65 -1.70 -6.41 3.95
N PHE A 66 -2.96 -6.04 4.07
CA PHE A 66 -3.62 -5.21 3.07
C PHE A 66 -4.18 -3.97 3.76
N GLU A 67 -4.66 -3.03 2.98
CA GLU A 67 -5.00 -1.66 3.36
C GLU A 67 -3.74 -0.82 3.53
N THR A 68 -3.70 0.28 2.78
CA THR A 68 -2.51 1.14 2.73
C THR A 68 -2.09 1.61 4.11
N LEU A 69 -3.04 1.99 4.96
CA LEU A 69 -2.73 2.50 6.29
C LEU A 69 -2.10 1.41 7.15
N ALA A 70 -2.60 0.18 7.06
CA ALA A 70 -2.03 -0.94 7.80
C ALA A 70 -0.62 -1.26 7.34
N ILE A 71 -0.37 -1.16 6.04
CA ILE A 71 0.96 -1.36 5.46
C ILE A 71 1.93 -0.31 5.97
N ILE A 72 1.52 0.96 5.97
CA ILE A 72 2.34 2.05 6.50
C ILE A 72 2.67 1.80 7.96
N ASN A 73 1.66 1.44 8.74
CA ASN A 73 1.86 1.18 10.16
C ASN A 73 2.85 0.04 10.39
N HIS A 74 2.72 -1.04 9.64
CA HIS A 74 3.63 -2.17 9.77
C HIS A 74 5.08 -1.75 9.49
N ILE A 75 5.29 -1.05 8.39
CA ILE A 75 6.64 -0.68 7.97
C ILE A 75 7.27 0.29 8.97
N THR A 76 6.56 1.35 9.33
CA THR A 76 7.12 2.36 10.21
C THR A 76 7.30 1.85 11.63
N ASP A 77 6.41 1.00 12.09
CA ASP A 77 6.52 0.42 13.42
C ASP A 77 7.65 -0.61 13.50
N ARG A 78 7.74 -1.48 12.51
CA ARG A 78 8.73 -2.54 12.53
C ARG A 78 10.16 -1.98 12.47
N TYR A 79 10.37 -0.93 11.71
CA TYR A 79 11.69 -0.37 11.52
C TYR A 79 11.93 0.89 12.36
N ASP A 80 10.91 1.37 13.06
CA ASP A 80 10.98 2.54 13.95
C ASP A 80 11.61 3.74 13.25
N LYS A 81 11.17 3.98 12.02
CA LYS A 81 11.64 5.08 11.20
C LYS A 81 10.47 5.79 10.56
N LEU A 82 10.64 7.07 10.29
CA LEU A 82 9.63 7.90 9.64
C LEU A 82 8.35 8.01 10.46
N VAL A 83 8.48 7.84 11.76
CA VAL A 83 7.35 7.94 12.69
C VAL A 83 7.82 8.65 13.95
N PRO A 84 7.01 9.57 14.50
CA PRO A 84 7.34 10.22 15.76
C PRO A 84 7.25 9.24 16.93
N ASP A 85 7.87 9.62 18.04
CA ASP A 85 7.75 8.84 19.27
C ASP A 85 6.28 8.73 19.66
N ARG A 86 5.84 7.50 19.93
CA ARG A 86 4.44 7.18 20.21
C ARG A 86 3.89 7.89 21.43
N ARG A 87 4.76 8.36 22.32
CA ARG A 87 4.37 8.99 23.58
C ARG A 87 4.26 10.49 23.46
N THR A 88 4.36 11.04 22.25
CA THR A 88 4.34 12.48 22.05
C THR A 88 3.07 12.92 21.33
N PRO A 89 2.66 14.18 21.52
CA PRO A 89 1.54 14.72 20.77
C PRO A 89 1.77 14.70 19.25
N LEU A 90 3.02 14.72 18.83
CA LEU A 90 3.34 14.66 17.41
C LEU A 90 2.91 13.34 16.80
N PHE A 91 2.89 12.27 17.57
CA PHE A 91 2.40 10.98 17.11
C PHE A 91 0.90 11.03 16.80
N ASP A 92 0.14 11.72 17.62
CA ASP A 92 -1.29 11.89 17.37
C ASP A 92 -1.53 12.66 16.07
N ARG A 93 -0.74 13.71 15.84
CA ARG A 93 -0.83 14.47 14.59
C ARG A 93 -0.45 13.62 13.38
N TYR A 94 0.58 12.81 13.51
CA TYR A 94 1.02 11.90 12.46
C TYR A 94 -0.14 10.97 12.06
N TRP A 95 -0.80 10.36 13.05
CA TRP A 95 -1.93 9.48 12.74
C TRP A 95 -3.12 10.23 12.18
N GLN A 96 -3.33 11.45 12.67
CA GLN A 96 -4.41 12.28 12.15
C GLN A 96 -4.23 12.54 10.64
N PHE A 97 -3.03 12.92 10.26
CA PHE A 97 -2.76 13.18 8.84
C PHE A 97 -2.78 11.92 8.00
N LEU A 98 -2.27 10.82 8.51
CA LEU A 98 -2.34 9.56 7.80
C LEU A 98 -3.79 9.12 7.59
N SER A 99 -4.61 9.27 8.61
CA SER A 99 -6.02 8.92 8.51
C SER A 99 -6.74 9.79 7.49
N LEU A 100 -6.47 11.09 7.51
CA LEU A 100 -7.03 12.01 6.54
C LEU A 100 -6.62 11.64 5.13
N LEU A 101 -5.35 11.36 4.94
CA LEU A 101 -4.81 10.98 3.63
C LEU A 101 -5.48 9.71 3.12
N ALA A 102 -5.57 8.69 3.96
CA ALA A 102 -6.07 7.39 3.57
C ALA A 102 -7.58 7.38 3.35
N THR A 103 -8.33 8.15 4.15
CA THR A 103 -9.78 8.04 4.14
C THR A 103 -10.47 9.14 3.33
N SER A 104 -9.79 10.25 3.06
CA SER A 104 -10.44 11.38 2.39
C SER A 104 -9.72 11.82 1.13
N ILE A 105 -8.44 12.13 1.24
CA ILE A 105 -7.69 12.71 0.12
C ILE A 105 -7.40 11.67 -0.95
N TYR A 106 -6.88 10.52 -0.56
CA TYR A 106 -6.51 9.48 -1.50
C TYR A 106 -7.72 8.90 -2.24
N PRO A 107 -8.81 8.57 -1.56
CA PRO A 107 -10.02 8.12 -2.26
C PRO A 107 -10.61 9.17 -3.19
N ALA A 108 -10.56 10.45 -2.80
CA ALA A 108 -11.05 11.53 -3.65
C ALA A 108 -10.22 11.63 -4.94
N TYR A 109 -8.90 11.54 -4.81
CA TYR A 109 -8.02 11.53 -5.96
C TYR A 109 -8.33 10.34 -6.88
N HIS A 110 -8.50 9.17 -6.32
CA HIS A 110 -8.82 7.97 -7.09
C HIS A 110 -10.14 8.11 -7.83
N ARG A 111 -11.16 8.65 -7.19
CA ARG A 111 -12.45 8.84 -7.85
C ARG A 111 -12.34 9.76 -9.03
N GLN A 112 -11.61 10.87 -8.89
CA GLN A 112 -11.41 11.80 -9.99
C GLN A 112 -10.64 11.14 -11.14
N HIS A 113 -9.60 10.40 -10.81
CA HIS A 113 -8.78 9.73 -11.82
C HIS A 113 -9.58 8.68 -12.56
N HIS A 114 -10.36 7.87 -11.85
CA HIS A 114 -11.21 6.86 -12.46
C HIS A 114 -12.32 7.49 -13.29
N SER A 115 -12.89 8.58 -12.82
CA SER A 115 -13.92 9.29 -13.57
C SER A 115 -13.38 9.78 -14.90
N ARG A 116 -12.16 10.32 -14.91
CA ARG A 116 -11.52 10.77 -16.15
C ARG A 116 -11.22 9.61 -17.08
N GLN A 117 -10.81 8.48 -16.55
CA GLN A 117 -10.51 7.29 -17.36
C GLN A 117 -11.77 6.69 -17.97
N HIS A 118 -12.90 6.79 -17.28
CA HIS A 118 -14.17 6.27 -17.77
C HIS A 118 -14.90 7.25 -18.69
N HIS A 119 -14.46 8.50 -18.72
CA HIS A 119 -15.05 9.49 -19.61
C HIS A 119 -14.49 9.28 -21.01
N SER A 120 -15.32 8.71 -21.87
CA SER A 120 -14.97 8.57 -23.27
C SER A 120 -14.98 9.93 -23.94
N PRO A 121 -14.03 10.19 -24.86
CA PRO A 121 -14.06 11.44 -25.64
C PRO A 121 -15.31 11.59 -26.49
N HIS A 122 -16.08 10.53 -26.65
CA HIS A 122 -17.29 10.57 -27.48
C HIS A 122 -18.56 10.81 -26.69
N GLN A 123 -18.44 11.02 -25.41
CA GLN A 123 -19.61 11.31 -24.56
C GLN A 123 -19.73 12.78 -24.29
#